data_68b7283a9d9ff8a08d574f52da44bd03
#
_entry.id   68b7283a9d9ff8a08d574f52da44bd03
#
_cell.length_a   1.000
_cell.length_b   1.000
_cell.length_c   1.000
_cell.angle_alpha   90.00
_cell.angle_beta   90.00
_cell.angle_gamma   90.00
#
_symmetry.space_group_name_H-M   'P 1'
#
loop_
_entity.id
_entity.type
_entity.pdbx_description
1 polymer ?
#
loop_
_entity_poly.entity_id
_entity_poly.type
_entity_poly.pdbx_seq_one_letter_code
_entity_poly.pdbx_strand_id
1 'polypeptide(L)'
;MQTICDEEANNPSNYPSDAKYSFQLSFEVKKADGSYKTYTNQTMLSFYKKKTNNDDFSINYSSPDECNAAIAQYEQDVLEEGDSIVDGSEAVNITLEPQVAMTVIDQSTGEVKALVGGRGDKSGNRTWNRATDTCRQPGSTFKIIGCYAAALDAGGKTLASVQDDAPFTVGSKTFNNYDKSFGGFTSIRWAITKSINIVTVKTLQDIGVDLGYKYAEDFGISTLTDSDKNLSLALGGLTKGVTNLELTGAYATIANGGVYLEPKFYTQVLDHDGNVLLDKTNTQDTRTVIKDTTAWLLTDAMKDVLTQGTGKLAHFDSQIAQAGKSGTTTSNRDCLWAGYTPYYTCCLLYTSPSPRDAH
;
A
#
# COMPACT_ATOMS: atom_id res chain seq x y z
N MET A 1 6.07 18.07 12.15
CA MET A 1 5.28 17.16 11.29
C MET A 1 5.55 15.70 11.65
N GLN A 2 6.81 15.24 11.69
CA GLN A 2 7.12 13.85 12.09
C GLN A 2 6.48 13.48 13.43
N THR A 3 6.67 14.28 14.49
CA THR A 3 6.07 14.03 15.82
C THR A 3 4.56 13.82 15.76
N ILE A 4 3.84 14.66 15.01
CA ILE A 4 2.38 14.53 14.83
C ILE A 4 2.03 13.21 14.16
N CYS A 5 2.77 12.84 13.10
CA CYS A 5 2.53 11.57 12.40
C CYS A 5 2.81 10.36 13.30
N ASP A 6 3.86 10.42 14.14
CA ASP A 6 4.18 9.37 15.09
C ASP A 6 3.13 9.26 16.21
N GLU A 7 2.64 10.40 16.72
CA GLU A 7 1.56 10.45 17.72
C GLU A 7 0.27 9.84 17.16
N GLU A 8 -0.16 10.24 15.95
CA GLU A 8 -1.37 9.71 15.33
C GLU A 8 -1.24 8.24 14.93
N ALA A 9 -0.06 7.81 14.46
CA ALA A 9 0.20 6.41 14.15
C ALA A 9 0.16 5.48 15.37
N ASN A 10 0.44 6.02 16.57
CA ASN A 10 0.44 5.27 17.82
C ASN A 10 -0.80 5.52 18.69
N ASN A 11 -1.71 6.42 18.27
CA ASN A 11 -2.93 6.73 19.01
C ASN A 11 -3.91 5.53 18.94
N PRO A 12 -4.19 4.86 20.08
CA PRO A 12 -5.06 3.67 20.09
C PRO A 12 -6.47 3.94 19.55
N SER A 13 -6.97 5.18 19.67
CA SER A 13 -8.31 5.55 19.20
C SER A 13 -8.46 5.49 17.66
N ASN A 14 -7.36 5.48 16.92
CA ASN A 14 -7.35 5.35 15.47
C ASN A 14 -7.44 3.90 14.99
N TYR A 15 -7.54 2.93 15.92
CA TYR A 15 -7.55 1.51 15.60
C TYR A 15 -8.74 0.80 16.26
N PRO A 16 -9.14 -0.39 15.76
CA PRO A 16 -10.13 -1.20 16.43
C PRO A 16 -9.73 -1.52 17.87
N SER A 17 -10.71 -1.54 18.77
CA SER A 17 -10.50 -1.84 20.20
C SER A 17 -10.06 -3.29 20.48
N ASP A 18 -10.24 -4.19 19.51
CA ASP A 18 -9.86 -5.60 19.55
C ASP A 18 -8.55 -5.86 18.78
N ALA A 19 -7.64 -4.92 18.80
CA ALA A 19 -6.30 -5.07 18.22
C ALA A 19 -5.66 -6.39 18.66
N LYS A 20 -5.01 -7.06 17.71
CA LYS A 20 -4.39 -8.38 17.91
C LYS A 20 -2.88 -8.26 17.75
N TYR A 21 -2.19 -9.26 18.29
CA TYR A 21 -0.77 -9.47 18.04
C TYR A 21 -0.60 -10.65 17.10
N SER A 22 0.18 -10.46 16.06
CA SER A 22 0.69 -11.53 15.20
C SER A 22 2.17 -11.77 15.52
N PHE A 23 2.74 -12.84 14.98
CA PHE A 23 4.16 -13.08 15.13
C PHE A 23 4.76 -13.74 13.89
N GLN A 24 6.02 -13.48 13.67
CA GLN A 24 6.91 -14.26 12.83
C GLN A 24 7.68 -15.22 13.72
N LEU A 25 7.73 -16.47 13.31
CA LEU A 25 8.41 -17.55 14.03
C LEU A 25 9.27 -18.31 13.03
N SER A 26 10.51 -18.59 13.39
CA SER A 26 11.36 -19.58 12.73
C SER A 26 12.23 -20.27 13.75
N PHE A 27 12.26 -21.61 13.74
CA PHE A 27 13.21 -22.41 14.51
C PHE A 27 13.53 -23.70 13.78
N GLU A 28 14.68 -24.30 14.07
CA GLU A 28 15.10 -25.59 13.53
C GLU A 28 15.02 -26.68 14.59
N VAL A 29 14.56 -27.86 14.14
CA VAL A 29 14.56 -29.09 14.94
C VAL A 29 15.51 -30.08 14.29
N LYS A 30 16.46 -30.60 15.07
CA LYS A 30 17.26 -31.76 14.74
C LYS A 30 16.45 -33.02 15.06
N LYS A 31 16.11 -33.79 14.05
CA LYS A 31 15.34 -35.03 14.17
C LYS A 31 16.21 -36.18 14.70
N ALA A 32 15.57 -37.18 15.28
CA ALA A 32 16.25 -38.39 15.79
C ALA A 32 17.10 -39.12 14.75
N ASP A 33 16.76 -39.01 13.47
CA ASP A 33 17.52 -39.57 12.32
C ASP A 33 18.72 -38.70 11.89
N GLY A 34 18.94 -37.56 12.56
CA GLY A 34 20.01 -36.60 12.27
C GLY A 34 19.67 -35.56 11.21
N SER A 35 18.50 -35.62 10.59
CA SER A 35 18.03 -34.58 9.65
C SER A 35 17.61 -33.31 10.38
N TYR A 36 17.48 -32.20 9.64
CA TYR A 36 17.05 -30.91 10.15
C TYR A 36 15.74 -30.51 9.49
N LYS A 37 14.83 -29.92 10.28
CA LYS A 37 13.54 -29.40 9.78
C LYS A 37 13.27 -28.03 10.36
N THR A 38 12.99 -27.05 9.49
CA THR A 38 12.59 -25.69 9.88
C THR A 38 11.08 -25.61 10.10
N TYR A 39 10.71 -24.98 11.18
CA TYR A 39 9.33 -24.67 11.53
C TYR A 39 9.13 -23.15 11.55
N THR A 40 7.94 -22.72 11.11
CA THR A 40 7.59 -21.30 10.98
C THR A 40 6.17 -21.06 11.47
N ASN A 41 5.75 -19.79 11.61
CA ASN A 41 4.36 -19.44 11.87
C ASN A 41 3.39 -20.00 10.81
N GLN A 42 3.81 -20.19 9.57
CA GLN A 42 2.98 -20.82 8.52
C GLN A 42 2.81 -22.32 8.75
N THR A 43 3.88 -23.03 9.13
CA THR A 43 3.79 -24.45 9.49
C THR A 43 2.98 -24.64 10.75
N MET A 44 3.07 -23.73 11.73
CA MET A 44 2.23 -23.71 12.92
C MET A 44 0.75 -23.57 12.58
N LEU A 45 0.40 -22.59 11.74
CA LEU A 45 -0.99 -22.40 11.29
C LEU A 45 -1.54 -23.65 10.62
N SER A 46 -0.77 -24.24 9.71
CA SER A 46 -1.16 -25.46 8.98
C SER A 46 -1.32 -26.66 9.91
N PHE A 47 -0.43 -26.78 10.89
CA PHE A 47 -0.46 -27.86 11.90
C PHE A 47 -1.74 -27.79 12.74
N TYR A 48 -2.05 -26.60 13.30
CA TYR A 48 -3.24 -26.45 14.14
C TYR A 48 -4.55 -26.51 13.36
N LYS A 49 -4.61 -25.99 12.13
CA LYS A 49 -5.78 -26.19 11.26
C LYS A 49 -6.10 -27.68 11.09
N LYS A 50 -5.07 -28.49 10.81
CA LYS A 50 -5.21 -29.94 10.69
C LYS A 50 -5.55 -30.60 12.02
N LYS A 51 -4.85 -30.25 13.12
CA LYS A 51 -5.02 -30.84 14.45
C LYS A 51 -6.41 -30.58 15.01
N THR A 52 -6.98 -29.41 14.77
CA THR A 52 -8.29 -28.99 15.27
C THR A 52 -9.43 -29.21 14.27
N ASN A 53 -9.13 -29.62 13.05
CA ASN A 53 -10.07 -29.68 11.92
C ASN A 53 -10.87 -28.38 11.75
N ASN A 54 -10.16 -27.23 11.89
CA ASN A 54 -10.73 -25.89 11.80
C ASN A 54 -9.95 -25.05 10.78
N ASP A 55 -10.53 -24.82 9.59
CA ASP A 55 -9.91 -24.02 8.53
C ASP A 55 -9.82 -22.52 8.88
N ASP A 56 -10.64 -22.06 9.83
CA ASP A 56 -10.65 -20.67 10.32
C ASP A 56 -9.69 -20.44 11.51
N PHE A 57 -8.91 -21.47 11.90
CA PHE A 57 -7.92 -21.32 12.97
C PHE A 57 -6.97 -20.18 12.68
N SER A 58 -6.74 -19.33 13.67
CA SER A 58 -5.90 -18.12 13.58
C SER A 58 -4.80 -18.16 14.62
N ILE A 59 -3.64 -17.59 14.27
CA ILE A 59 -2.50 -17.39 15.17
C ILE A 59 -2.37 -15.92 15.60
N ASN A 60 -3.49 -15.20 15.68
CA ASN A 60 -3.56 -13.84 16.21
C ASN A 60 -4.09 -13.87 17.64
N TYR A 61 -3.36 -13.23 18.55
CA TYR A 61 -3.61 -13.29 19.99
C TYR A 61 -3.87 -11.89 20.56
N SER A 62 -4.36 -11.86 21.81
CA SER A 62 -4.73 -10.57 22.45
C SER A 62 -3.57 -9.92 23.19
N SER A 63 -2.47 -10.64 23.40
CA SER A 63 -1.26 -10.11 24.04
C SER A 63 0.01 -10.79 23.54
N PRO A 64 1.19 -10.15 23.73
CA PRO A 64 2.48 -10.79 23.48
C PRO A 64 2.71 -12.06 24.30
N ASP A 65 2.20 -12.11 25.55
CA ASP A 65 2.33 -13.28 26.41
C ASP A 65 1.56 -14.48 25.88
N GLU A 66 0.38 -14.25 25.32
CA GLU A 66 -0.39 -15.30 24.64
C GLU A 66 0.33 -15.80 23.38
N CYS A 67 1.00 -14.90 22.61
CA CYS A 67 1.83 -15.31 21.48
C CYS A 67 2.96 -16.24 21.93
N ASN A 68 3.72 -15.83 22.96
CA ASN A 68 4.83 -16.61 23.49
C ASN A 68 4.36 -17.97 24.03
N ALA A 69 3.24 -18.01 24.76
CA ALA A 69 2.66 -19.26 25.25
C ALA A 69 2.25 -20.20 24.11
N ALA A 70 1.67 -19.65 23.04
CA ALA A 70 1.28 -20.45 21.88
C ALA A 70 2.50 -20.98 21.09
N ILE A 71 3.57 -20.21 20.99
CA ILE A 71 4.83 -20.63 20.38
C ILE A 71 5.45 -21.77 21.18
N ALA A 72 5.59 -21.60 22.50
CA ALA A 72 6.13 -22.63 23.37
C ALA A 72 5.30 -23.93 23.33
N GLN A 73 3.98 -23.83 23.23
CA GLN A 73 3.13 -25.00 23.05
C GLN A 73 3.36 -25.68 21.70
N TYR A 74 3.53 -24.91 20.63
CA TYR A 74 3.80 -25.45 19.30
C TYR A 74 5.13 -26.16 19.21
N GLU A 75 6.18 -25.62 19.84
CA GLU A 75 7.48 -26.26 19.96
C GLU A 75 7.40 -27.65 20.60
N GLN A 76 6.62 -27.75 21.69
CA GLN A 76 6.36 -29.04 22.33
C GLN A 76 5.57 -30.00 21.44
N ASP A 77 4.54 -29.48 20.76
CA ASP A 77 3.62 -30.28 19.94
C ASP A 77 4.28 -30.88 18.67
N VAL A 78 5.38 -30.30 18.17
CA VAL A 78 6.06 -30.78 16.96
C VAL A 78 7.28 -31.65 17.24
N LEU A 79 7.73 -31.74 18.48
CA LEU A 79 8.84 -32.61 18.90
C LEU A 79 8.34 -34.04 19.05
N GLU A 80 9.09 -34.97 18.51
CA GLU A 80 8.93 -36.44 18.66
C GLU A 80 10.07 -36.97 19.55
N GLU A 81 9.97 -38.22 19.95
CA GLU A 81 11.01 -38.85 20.80
C GLU A 81 12.37 -38.82 20.08
N GLY A 82 13.36 -38.26 20.75
CA GLY A 82 14.74 -38.11 20.22
C GLY A 82 14.98 -36.83 19.42
N ASP A 83 13.98 -35.99 19.20
CA ASP A 83 14.12 -34.68 18.57
C ASP A 83 14.66 -33.64 19.57
N SER A 84 15.34 -32.61 19.05
CA SER A 84 15.76 -31.46 19.83
C SER A 84 15.72 -30.18 19.03
N ILE A 85 15.30 -29.06 19.65
CA ILE A 85 15.43 -27.75 19.05
C ILE A 85 16.91 -27.39 18.98
N VAL A 86 17.34 -26.84 17.85
CA VAL A 86 18.72 -26.39 17.66
C VAL A 86 18.93 -25.09 18.44
N ASP A 87 19.88 -25.09 19.34
CA ASP A 87 20.18 -23.93 20.18
C ASP A 87 20.48 -22.68 19.35
N GLY A 88 19.87 -21.56 19.70
CA GLY A 88 20.01 -20.28 18.99
C GLY A 88 19.37 -20.21 17.60
N SER A 89 18.61 -21.23 17.16
CA SER A 89 17.90 -21.20 15.87
C SER A 89 16.55 -20.47 15.92
N GLU A 90 16.02 -20.22 17.13
CA GLU A 90 14.74 -19.57 17.32
C GLU A 90 14.84 -18.07 17.02
N ALA A 91 13.95 -17.59 16.17
CA ALA A 91 13.73 -16.19 15.90
C ALA A 91 12.22 -15.89 16.00
N VAL A 92 11.87 -15.00 16.93
CA VAL A 92 10.50 -14.54 17.15
C VAL A 92 10.42 -13.03 17.03
N ASN A 93 9.45 -12.56 16.25
CA ASN A 93 9.11 -11.13 16.16
C ASN A 93 7.60 -10.95 16.31
N ILE A 94 7.18 -10.43 17.47
CA ILE A 94 5.76 -10.18 17.76
C ILE A 94 5.41 -8.77 17.33
N THR A 95 4.31 -8.63 16.61
CA THR A 95 3.86 -7.38 16.01
C THR A 95 2.43 -7.06 16.40
N LEU A 96 2.19 -5.84 16.90
CA LEU A 96 0.83 -5.34 17.13
C LEU A 96 0.15 -5.06 15.79
N GLU A 97 -1.07 -5.58 15.61
CA GLU A 97 -1.87 -5.46 14.39
C GLU A 97 -3.17 -4.67 14.63
N PRO A 98 -3.66 -3.97 13.65
CA PRO A 98 -3.07 -3.77 12.32
C PRO A 98 -1.88 -2.81 12.34
N GLN A 99 -1.04 -2.89 11.32
CA GLN A 99 0.10 -2.01 11.14
C GLN A 99 -0.25 -0.82 10.25
N VAL A 100 0.59 0.20 10.28
CA VAL A 100 0.45 1.44 9.52
C VAL A 100 1.75 1.81 8.84
N ALA A 101 1.65 2.42 7.66
CA ALA A 101 2.73 3.18 7.05
C ALA A 101 2.19 4.52 6.55
N MET A 102 2.96 5.58 6.72
CA MET A 102 2.59 6.93 6.28
C MET A 102 3.80 7.65 5.71
N THR A 103 3.60 8.33 4.61
CA THR A 103 4.59 9.24 4.01
C THR A 103 3.94 10.59 3.76
N VAL A 104 4.63 11.67 4.14
CA VAL A 104 4.22 13.05 3.86
C VAL A 104 5.30 13.73 3.05
N ILE A 105 4.94 14.25 1.88
CA ILE A 105 5.85 14.92 0.95
C ILE A 105 5.40 16.38 0.76
N ASP A 106 6.35 17.29 0.79
CA ASP A 106 6.20 18.63 0.22
C ASP A 106 6.26 18.48 -1.30
N GLN A 107 5.11 18.57 -1.96
CA GLN A 107 5.02 18.36 -3.41
C GLN A 107 5.78 19.37 -4.23
N SER A 108 6.08 20.54 -3.68
CA SER A 108 6.82 21.61 -4.40
C SER A 108 8.32 21.38 -4.44
N THR A 109 8.86 20.56 -3.53
CA THR A 109 10.30 20.30 -3.37
C THR A 109 10.67 18.83 -3.49
N GLY A 110 9.72 17.92 -3.38
CA GLY A 110 9.94 16.46 -3.25
C GLY A 110 10.50 16.04 -1.90
N GLU A 111 10.61 16.96 -0.92
CA GLU A 111 11.14 16.63 0.40
C GLU A 111 10.16 15.79 1.21
N VAL A 112 10.63 14.66 1.75
CA VAL A 112 9.88 13.85 2.68
C VAL A 112 9.91 14.53 4.05
N LYS A 113 8.75 15.07 4.46
CA LYS A 113 8.61 15.83 5.72
C LYS A 113 8.26 14.96 6.92
N ALA A 114 7.67 13.78 6.68
CA ALA A 114 7.44 12.77 7.70
C ALA A 114 7.36 11.38 7.05
N LEU A 115 7.84 10.38 7.78
CA LEU A 115 7.80 8.98 7.37
C LEU A 115 7.54 8.10 8.59
N VAL A 116 6.44 7.33 8.55
CA VAL A 116 6.11 6.33 9.57
C VAL A 116 6.17 4.96 8.93
N GLY A 117 7.07 4.11 9.41
CA GLY A 117 7.29 2.76 8.88
C GLY A 117 6.55 1.66 9.63
N GLY A 118 5.82 1.99 10.69
CA GLY A 118 5.08 1.03 11.51
C GLY A 118 4.50 1.65 12.77
N ARG A 119 3.61 0.89 13.41
CA ARG A 119 2.97 1.18 14.69
C ARG A 119 3.67 0.41 15.81
N GLY A 120 3.68 0.99 17.02
CA GLY A 120 4.27 0.41 18.22
C GLY A 120 5.73 0.84 18.43
N ASP A 121 6.30 0.38 19.53
CA ASP A 121 7.66 0.69 19.92
C ASP A 121 8.67 0.04 18.97
N LYS A 122 9.71 0.79 18.63
CA LYS A 122 10.81 0.27 17.82
C LYS A 122 11.83 -0.38 18.73
N SER A 123 12.07 -1.68 18.55
CA SER A 123 12.99 -2.48 19.35
C SER A 123 14.47 -2.22 19.04
N GLY A 124 14.79 -1.46 17.99
CA GLY A 124 16.19 -1.20 17.61
C GLY A 124 16.33 -0.28 16.40
N ASN A 125 17.57 -0.07 15.98
CA ASN A 125 17.92 0.64 14.76
C ASN A 125 17.78 -0.27 13.55
N ARG A 126 17.48 0.32 12.35
CA ARG A 126 17.33 -0.39 11.08
C ARG A 126 16.25 -1.48 11.11
N THR A 127 15.18 -1.23 11.85
CA THR A 127 13.98 -2.07 11.82
C THR A 127 13.25 -1.90 10.50
N TRP A 128 12.43 -2.89 10.16
CA TRP A 128 11.64 -2.92 8.92
C TRP A 128 10.75 -1.68 8.79
N ASN A 129 10.87 -0.97 7.68
CA ASN A 129 10.11 0.25 7.39
C ASN A 129 9.06 -0.04 6.31
N ARG A 130 7.80 -0.18 6.70
CA ARG A 130 6.70 -0.52 5.77
C ARG A 130 6.40 0.57 4.74
N ALA A 131 6.89 1.78 4.94
CA ALA A 131 6.71 2.85 3.96
C ALA A 131 7.66 2.74 2.77
N THR A 132 8.85 2.15 2.97
CA THR A 132 9.93 2.03 1.96
C THR A 132 10.23 0.59 1.56
N ASP A 133 10.15 -0.36 2.51
CA ASP A 133 10.66 -1.72 2.33
C ASP A 133 9.55 -2.73 2.02
N THR A 134 8.28 -2.32 2.14
CA THR A 134 7.12 -3.18 1.88
C THR A 134 6.36 -2.72 0.64
N CYS A 135 6.22 -3.62 -0.33
CA CYS A 135 5.33 -3.42 -1.46
C CYS A 135 3.95 -4.01 -1.15
N ARG A 136 2.90 -3.19 -1.27
CA ARG A 136 1.51 -3.59 -1.09
C ARG A 136 0.67 -3.27 -2.32
N GLN A 137 -0.42 -4.01 -2.50
CA GLN A 137 -1.36 -3.73 -3.57
C GLN A 137 -2.00 -2.36 -3.32
N PRO A 138 -1.85 -1.39 -4.24
CA PRO A 138 -2.40 -0.05 -4.05
C PRO A 138 -3.93 -0.01 -4.18
N GLY A 139 -4.53 -1.07 -4.71
CA GLY A 139 -5.96 -1.15 -4.95
C GLY A 139 -6.47 0.06 -5.75
N SER A 140 -7.64 0.54 -5.41
CA SER A 140 -8.31 1.62 -6.15
C SER A 140 -7.60 2.98 -6.17
N THR A 141 -6.57 3.21 -5.36
CA THR A 141 -5.74 4.41 -5.49
C THR A 141 -5.00 4.42 -6.83
N PHE A 142 -4.66 3.23 -7.35
CA PHE A 142 -3.93 3.10 -8.61
C PHE A 142 -4.76 3.46 -9.86
N LYS A 143 -6.08 3.52 -9.77
CA LYS A 143 -6.98 3.94 -10.86
C LYS A 143 -6.59 5.30 -11.44
N ILE A 144 -6.13 6.21 -10.57
CA ILE A 144 -5.73 7.57 -10.95
C ILE A 144 -4.47 7.54 -11.80
N ILE A 145 -3.41 6.90 -11.30
CA ILE A 145 -2.07 6.92 -11.95
C ILE A 145 -1.93 5.87 -13.05
N GLY A 146 -2.52 4.68 -12.90
CA GLY A 146 -2.44 3.59 -13.87
C GLY A 146 -3.50 3.60 -14.98
N CYS A 147 -4.48 4.53 -14.91
CA CYS A 147 -5.53 4.61 -15.93
C CYS A 147 -5.94 6.05 -16.25
N TYR A 148 -6.54 6.78 -15.29
CA TYR A 148 -7.21 8.04 -15.60
C TYR A 148 -6.26 9.17 -15.98
N ALA A 149 -5.05 9.21 -15.41
CA ALA A 149 -4.02 10.18 -15.81
C ALA A 149 -3.69 10.02 -17.31
N ALA A 150 -3.38 8.82 -17.73
CA ALA A 150 -3.11 8.50 -19.14
C ALA A 150 -4.32 8.77 -20.04
N ALA A 151 -5.53 8.42 -19.59
CA ALA A 151 -6.77 8.59 -20.34
C ALA A 151 -7.07 10.07 -20.63
N LEU A 152 -6.89 10.95 -19.63
CA LEU A 152 -7.16 12.39 -19.76
C LEU A 152 -6.02 13.13 -20.44
N ASP A 153 -4.78 12.69 -20.29
CA ASP A 153 -3.61 13.39 -20.81
C ASP A 153 -3.34 13.12 -22.29
N ALA A 154 -3.32 11.84 -22.66
CA ALA A 154 -2.96 11.38 -24.02
C ALA A 154 -4.00 10.44 -24.63
N GLY A 155 -4.86 9.81 -23.85
CA GLY A 155 -5.83 8.81 -24.29
C GLY A 155 -7.09 9.38 -24.96
N GLY A 156 -7.19 10.69 -25.16
CA GLY A 156 -8.30 11.34 -25.84
C GLY A 156 -9.63 11.31 -25.08
N LYS A 157 -9.60 11.01 -23.77
CA LYS A 157 -10.79 11.02 -22.91
C LYS A 157 -10.92 12.35 -22.15
N THR A 158 -12.13 12.59 -21.64
CA THR A 158 -12.44 13.73 -20.76
C THR A 158 -13.17 13.21 -19.53
N LEU A 159 -13.32 14.04 -18.51
CA LEU A 159 -14.13 13.69 -17.33
C LEU A 159 -15.60 13.40 -17.66
N ALA A 160 -16.11 13.93 -18.78
CA ALA A 160 -17.45 13.68 -19.29
C ALA A 160 -17.54 12.44 -20.19
N SER A 161 -16.42 11.84 -20.59
CA SER A 161 -16.42 10.59 -21.35
C SER A 161 -17.14 9.50 -20.57
N VAL A 162 -17.98 8.72 -21.26
CA VAL A 162 -18.89 7.73 -20.67
C VAL A 162 -18.46 6.33 -21.04
N GLN A 163 -18.56 5.42 -20.09
CA GLN A 163 -18.48 3.97 -20.27
C GLN A 163 -19.74 3.31 -19.76
N ASP A 164 -20.12 2.18 -20.35
CA ASP A 164 -21.22 1.36 -19.86
C ASP A 164 -20.73 0.50 -18.67
N ASP A 165 -21.19 0.87 -17.47
CA ASP A 165 -20.98 0.09 -16.26
C ASP A 165 -21.93 -1.11 -16.22
N ALA A 166 -21.57 -2.17 -16.91
CA ALA A 166 -22.30 -3.43 -17.05
C ALA A 166 -21.35 -4.62 -16.86
N PRO A 167 -21.85 -5.83 -16.61
CA PRO A 167 -21.01 -7.03 -16.45
C PRO A 167 -19.93 -7.13 -17.54
N PHE A 168 -18.69 -7.34 -17.14
CA PHE A 168 -17.56 -7.26 -18.07
C PHE A 168 -16.58 -8.42 -17.86
N THR A 169 -16.37 -9.21 -18.93
CA THR A 169 -15.46 -10.35 -18.94
C THR A 169 -14.50 -10.24 -20.12
N VAL A 170 -13.22 -10.47 -19.87
CA VAL A 170 -12.19 -10.54 -20.90
C VAL A 170 -11.43 -11.85 -20.73
N GLY A 171 -11.49 -12.71 -21.75
CA GLY A 171 -10.98 -14.08 -21.64
C GLY A 171 -11.69 -14.85 -20.53
N SER A 172 -10.93 -15.39 -19.59
CA SER A 172 -11.46 -16.08 -18.41
C SER A 172 -11.69 -15.18 -17.19
N LYS A 173 -11.34 -13.89 -17.27
CA LYS A 173 -11.39 -12.98 -16.13
C LYS A 173 -12.66 -12.12 -16.16
N THR A 174 -13.49 -12.25 -15.14
CA THR A 174 -14.66 -11.38 -14.92
C THR A 174 -14.31 -10.27 -13.94
N PHE A 175 -14.61 -9.04 -14.32
CA PHE A 175 -14.46 -7.86 -13.48
C PHE A 175 -15.79 -7.48 -12.85
N ASN A 176 -15.78 -7.07 -11.59
CA ASN A 176 -16.96 -6.66 -10.84
C ASN A 176 -16.71 -5.35 -10.10
N ASN A 177 -17.77 -4.58 -9.89
CA ASN A 177 -17.75 -3.51 -8.90
C ASN A 177 -17.71 -4.07 -7.47
N TYR A 178 -17.28 -3.26 -6.50
CA TYR A 178 -17.16 -3.69 -5.11
C TYR A 178 -18.48 -4.20 -4.53
N ASP A 179 -19.57 -3.50 -4.81
CA ASP A 179 -20.93 -3.81 -4.36
C ASP A 179 -21.67 -4.78 -5.29
N LYS A 180 -21.00 -5.25 -6.37
CA LYS A 180 -21.56 -6.12 -7.43
C LYS A 180 -22.78 -5.52 -8.13
N SER A 181 -23.01 -4.21 -8.01
CA SER A 181 -24.04 -3.46 -8.75
C SER A 181 -23.44 -2.81 -10.00
N PHE A 182 -24.32 -2.45 -10.94
CA PHE A 182 -23.94 -1.82 -12.20
C PHE A 182 -24.85 -0.60 -12.45
N GLY A 183 -24.25 0.51 -12.86
CA GLY A 183 -24.92 1.79 -13.03
C GLY A 183 -25.27 2.16 -14.47
N GLY A 184 -24.92 1.33 -15.47
CA GLY A 184 -25.09 1.65 -16.88
C GLY A 184 -24.14 2.79 -17.33
N PHE A 185 -24.61 3.65 -18.23
CA PHE A 185 -23.77 4.74 -18.77
C PHE A 185 -23.28 5.70 -17.69
N THR A 186 -22.00 5.63 -17.41
CA THR A 186 -21.33 6.29 -16.28
C THR A 186 -20.14 7.10 -16.76
N SER A 187 -20.06 8.38 -16.34
CA SER A 187 -18.95 9.25 -16.70
C SER A 187 -17.65 8.90 -15.93
N ILE A 188 -16.51 9.23 -16.50
CA ILE A 188 -15.20 9.09 -15.84
C ILE A 188 -15.18 9.86 -14.51
N ARG A 189 -15.71 11.08 -14.43
CA ARG A 189 -15.83 11.84 -13.18
C ARG A 189 -16.54 11.04 -12.10
N TRP A 190 -17.71 10.48 -12.42
CA TRP A 190 -18.48 9.71 -11.45
C TRP A 190 -17.79 8.41 -11.07
N ALA A 191 -17.08 7.79 -12.01
CA ALA A 191 -16.31 6.59 -11.76
C ALA A 191 -15.10 6.85 -10.83
N ILE A 192 -14.45 8.00 -10.92
CA ILE A 192 -13.43 8.45 -9.96
C ILE A 192 -14.08 8.65 -8.58
N THR A 193 -15.16 9.41 -8.52
CA THR A 193 -15.90 9.76 -7.30
C THR A 193 -16.35 8.52 -6.52
N LYS A 194 -16.98 7.57 -7.20
CA LYS A 194 -17.53 6.33 -6.62
C LYS A 194 -16.60 5.13 -6.67
N SER A 195 -15.40 5.31 -7.24
CA SER A 195 -14.42 4.23 -7.39
C SER A 195 -14.91 3.03 -8.17
N ILE A 196 -15.65 3.24 -9.27
CA ILE A 196 -16.26 2.19 -10.09
C ILE A 196 -15.19 1.41 -10.84
N ASN A 197 -15.16 0.09 -10.69
CA ASN A 197 -14.15 -0.78 -11.29
C ASN A 197 -14.34 -0.95 -12.79
N ILE A 198 -15.54 -1.29 -13.21
CA ILE A 198 -15.84 -1.64 -14.62
C ILE A 198 -15.50 -0.49 -15.56
N VAL A 199 -15.92 0.72 -15.19
CA VAL A 199 -15.63 1.94 -15.98
C VAL A 199 -14.12 2.15 -16.11
N THR A 200 -13.36 1.95 -15.03
CA THR A 200 -11.91 2.10 -15.06
C THR A 200 -11.25 1.08 -15.98
N VAL A 201 -11.65 -0.20 -15.88
CA VAL A 201 -11.07 -1.29 -16.68
C VAL A 201 -11.38 -1.08 -18.17
N LYS A 202 -12.61 -0.72 -18.51
CA LYS A 202 -13.00 -0.41 -19.90
C LYS A 202 -12.26 0.82 -20.43
N THR A 203 -12.08 1.84 -19.60
CA THR A 203 -11.29 3.04 -19.99
C THR A 203 -9.84 2.65 -20.29
N LEU A 204 -9.19 1.82 -19.45
CA LEU A 204 -7.84 1.34 -19.71
C LEU A 204 -7.78 0.47 -20.98
N GLN A 205 -8.79 -0.36 -21.22
CA GLN A 205 -8.88 -1.15 -22.45
C GLN A 205 -8.94 -0.25 -23.69
N ASP A 206 -9.74 0.80 -23.65
CA ASP A 206 -9.91 1.73 -24.78
C ASP A 206 -8.62 2.48 -25.13
N ILE A 207 -7.87 2.94 -24.13
CA ILE A 207 -6.64 3.70 -24.35
C ILE A 207 -5.41 2.81 -24.56
N GLY A 208 -5.54 1.52 -24.29
CA GLY A 208 -4.44 0.55 -24.32
C GLY A 208 -3.68 0.44 -22.99
N VAL A 209 -3.42 -0.80 -22.57
CA VAL A 209 -2.73 -1.10 -21.32
C VAL A 209 -1.32 -0.52 -21.27
N ASP A 210 -0.59 -0.57 -22.39
CA ASP A 210 0.78 -0.06 -22.47
C ASP A 210 0.87 1.43 -22.17
N LEU A 211 -0.15 2.21 -22.53
CA LEU A 211 -0.20 3.64 -22.21
C LEU A 211 -0.35 3.84 -20.70
N GLY A 212 -1.28 3.15 -20.05
CA GLY A 212 -1.45 3.21 -18.60
C GLY A 212 -0.22 2.74 -17.84
N TYR A 213 0.42 1.67 -18.31
CA TYR A 213 1.65 1.13 -17.74
C TYR A 213 2.79 2.15 -17.80
N LYS A 214 3.03 2.73 -18.99
CA LYS A 214 4.04 3.78 -19.18
C LYS A 214 3.84 4.97 -18.24
N TYR A 215 2.60 5.45 -18.11
CA TYR A 215 2.32 6.56 -17.21
C TYR A 215 2.61 6.20 -15.75
N ALA A 216 2.28 4.98 -15.32
CA ALA A 216 2.60 4.53 -13.98
C ALA A 216 4.12 4.48 -13.72
N GLU A 217 4.94 4.05 -14.70
CA GLU A 217 6.41 4.16 -14.63
C GLU A 217 6.86 5.63 -14.56
N ASP A 218 6.31 6.48 -15.42
CA ASP A 218 6.64 7.91 -15.45
C ASP A 218 6.29 8.62 -14.12
N PHE A 219 5.26 8.16 -13.41
CA PHE A 219 4.89 8.61 -12.06
C PHE A 219 5.84 8.10 -10.96
N GLY A 220 6.87 7.32 -11.29
CA GLY A 220 7.90 6.87 -10.36
C GLY A 220 7.62 5.51 -9.70
N ILE A 221 6.71 4.70 -10.23
CA ILE A 221 6.48 3.34 -9.75
C ILE A 221 7.54 2.41 -10.34
N SER A 222 8.52 2.03 -9.54
CA SER A 222 9.67 1.22 -9.98
C SER A 222 9.43 -0.31 -9.87
N THR A 223 8.37 -0.71 -9.19
CA THR A 223 8.09 -2.11 -8.85
C THR A 223 7.32 -2.85 -9.93
N LEU A 224 6.89 -2.15 -10.99
CA LEU A 224 6.16 -2.74 -12.12
C LEU A 224 6.99 -3.79 -12.85
N THR A 225 6.31 -4.79 -13.38
CA THR A 225 6.89 -5.87 -14.19
C THR A 225 6.09 -6.04 -15.48
N ASP A 226 6.67 -6.71 -16.48
CA ASP A 226 5.94 -6.99 -17.72
C ASP A 226 4.64 -7.79 -17.51
N SER A 227 4.56 -8.58 -16.43
CA SER A 227 3.33 -9.28 -16.04
C SER A 227 2.18 -8.34 -15.64
N ASP A 228 2.48 -7.08 -15.33
CA ASP A 228 1.49 -6.07 -14.96
C ASP A 228 0.85 -5.40 -16.19
N LYS A 229 1.37 -5.67 -17.41
CA LYS A 229 0.77 -5.22 -18.68
C LYS A 229 -0.52 -5.95 -18.99
N ASN A 230 -1.51 -5.80 -18.12
CA ASN A 230 -2.84 -6.37 -18.26
C ASN A 230 -3.90 -5.47 -17.63
N LEU A 231 -5.18 -5.76 -17.88
CA LEU A 231 -6.29 -4.91 -17.41
C LEU A 231 -6.43 -4.81 -15.87
N SER A 232 -5.76 -5.69 -15.10
CA SER A 232 -5.76 -5.58 -13.63
C SER A 232 -4.97 -4.36 -13.15
N LEU A 233 -4.05 -3.85 -13.96
CA LEU A 233 -3.32 -2.60 -13.75
C LEU A 233 -4.29 -1.46 -13.39
N ALA A 234 -5.41 -1.36 -14.11
CA ALA A 234 -6.43 -0.35 -13.85
C ALA A 234 -6.93 -0.31 -12.41
N LEU A 235 -6.90 -1.43 -11.70
CA LEU A 235 -7.46 -1.61 -10.36
C LEU A 235 -6.37 -1.73 -9.28
N GLY A 236 -5.09 -1.59 -9.66
CA GLY A 236 -3.97 -1.79 -8.76
C GLY A 236 -3.73 -3.25 -8.40
N GLY A 237 -4.14 -4.18 -9.26
CA GLY A 237 -3.80 -5.60 -9.16
C GLY A 237 -2.42 -5.85 -9.78
N LEU A 238 -1.36 -5.61 -9.03
CA LEU A 238 0.03 -5.65 -9.47
C LEU A 238 0.74 -6.91 -8.99
N THR A 239 1.79 -7.33 -9.68
CA THR A 239 2.57 -8.53 -9.34
C THR A 239 3.25 -8.35 -7.97
N LYS A 240 3.96 -7.24 -7.78
CA LYS A 240 4.65 -6.93 -6.51
C LYS A 240 3.86 -5.97 -5.62
N GLY A 241 3.05 -5.10 -6.20
CA GLY A 241 2.48 -3.94 -5.53
C GLY A 241 3.41 -2.72 -5.61
N VAL A 242 3.20 -1.73 -4.75
CA VAL A 242 3.97 -0.48 -4.69
C VAL A 242 4.36 -0.18 -3.24
N THR A 243 5.43 0.59 -3.03
CA THR A 243 5.73 1.15 -1.72
C THR A 243 4.82 2.35 -1.41
N ASN A 244 4.61 2.62 -0.12
CA ASN A 244 3.85 3.81 0.30
C ASN A 244 4.55 5.10 -0.17
N LEU A 245 5.89 5.13 -0.15
CA LEU A 245 6.69 6.25 -0.63
C LEU A 245 6.48 6.54 -2.13
N GLU A 246 6.55 5.50 -2.99
CA GLU A 246 6.32 5.66 -4.43
C GLU A 246 4.90 6.15 -4.73
N LEU A 247 3.90 5.56 -4.05
CA LEU A 247 2.51 6.00 -4.21
C LEU A 247 2.34 7.46 -3.80
N THR A 248 2.99 7.89 -2.71
CA THR A 248 2.94 9.30 -2.27
C THR A 248 3.60 10.22 -3.30
N GLY A 249 4.76 9.84 -3.85
CA GLY A 249 5.44 10.58 -4.92
C GLY A 249 4.59 10.73 -6.18
N ALA A 250 3.87 9.66 -6.56
CA ALA A 250 2.96 9.68 -7.71
C ALA A 250 1.79 10.67 -7.49
N TYR A 251 1.20 10.69 -6.30
CA TYR A 251 0.15 11.66 -5.98
C TYR A 251 0.70 13.09 -5.81
N ALA A 252 1.91 13.23 -5.26
CA ALA A 252 2.61 14.51 -5.19
C ALA A 252 2.85 15.12 -6.59
N THR A 253 3.09 14.28 -7.59
CA THR A 253 3.21 14.72 -8.99
C THR A 253 1.94 15.41 -9.49
N ILE A 254 0.75 14.84 -9.18
CA ILE A 254 -0.53 15.46 -9.56
C ILE A 254 -0.71 16.79 -8.80
N ALA A 255 -0.44 16.80 -7.50
CA ALA A 255 -0.53 17.98 -6.64
C ALA A 255 0.44 19.08 -7.09
N ASN A 256 1.56 18.72 -7.72
CA ASN A 256 2.58 19.60 -8.26
C ASN A 256 2.37 19.93 -9.76
N GLY A 257 1.12 20.00 -10.20
CA GLY A 257 0.80 20.39 -11.59
C GLY A 257 1.30 19.43 -12.66
N GLY A 258 1.54 18.17 -12.32
CA GLY A 258 1.98 17.13 -13.25
C GLY A 258 3.49 16.93 -13.34
N VAL A 259 4.27 17.63 -12.51
CA VAL A 259 5.73 17.52 -12.47
C VAL A 259 6.16 16.58 -11.35
N TYR A 260 6.74 15.44 -11.71
CA TYR A 260 7.36 14.51 -10.78
C TYR A 260 8.66 15.08 -10.22
N LEU A 261 8.81 14.98 -8.92
CA LEU A 261 10.04 15.24 -8.18
C LEU A 261 10.40 13.98 -7.40
N GLU A 262 11.60 13.42 -7.63
CA GLU A 262 12.05 12.26 -6.85
C GLU A 262 11.98 12.57 -5.34
N PRO A 263 11.30 11.74 -4.53
CA PRO A 263 11.27 11.94 -3.09
C PRO A 263 12.67 11.94 -2.49
N LYS A 264 13.00 12.95 -1.67
CA LYS A 264 14.33 13.07 -1.04
C LYS A 264 14.21 13.25 0.47
N PHE A 265 15.14 12.63 1.18
CA PHE A 265 15.23 12.63 2.65
C PHE A 265 16.28 13.60 3.19
N TYR A 266 17.14 14.09 2.31
CA TYR A 266 18.20 15.07 2.62
C TYR A 266 18.44 15.96 1.41
N THR A 267 18.95 17.14 1.65
CA THR A 267 19.41 18.06 0.61
C THR A 267 20.89 17.89 0.34
N GLN A 268 21.69 17.82 1.40
CA GLN A 268 23.13 17.60 1.32
C GLN A 268 23.61 16.73 2.46
N VAL A 269 24.67 15.96 2.23
CA VAL A 269 25.47 15.27 3.25
C VAL A 269 26.86 15.83 3.22
N LEU A 270 27.33 16.32 4.36
CA LEU A 270 28.66 16.89 4.53
C LEU A 270 29.54 15.93 5.34
N ASP A 271 30.85 15.95 5.08
CA ASP A 271 31.83 15.34 5.98
C ASP A 271 32.08 16.23 7.23
N HIS A 272 32.96 15.78 8.13
CA HIS A 272 33.28 16.52 9.35
C HIS A 272 34.02 17.86 9.09
N ASP A 273 34.62 18.02 7.91
CA ASP A 273 35.33 19.24 7.49
C ASP A 273 34.41 20.22 6.73
N GLY A 274 33.13 19.81 6.52
CA GLY A 274 32.13 20.61 5.82
C GLY A 274 32.16 20.45 4.29
N ASN A 275 32.91 19.49 3.74
CA ASN A 275 32.89 19.22 2.32
C ASN A 275 31.63 18.44 1.96
N VAL A 276 31.02 18.76 0.81
CA VAL A 276 29.82 18.10 0.31
C VAL A 276 30.17 16.70 -0.20
N LEU A 277 29.62 15.66 0.45
CA LEU A 277 29.72 14.26 0.02
C LEU A 277 28.60 13.89 -0.95
N LEU A 278 27.37 14.33 -0.66
CA LEU A 278 26.19 14.11 -1.51
C LEU A 278 25.39 15.40 -1.62
N ASP A 279 24.89 15.69 -2.80
CA ASP A 279 24.03 16.85 -3.07
C ASP A 279 22.81 16.43 -3.90
N LYS A 280 21.63 16.40 -3.26
CA LYS A 280 20.34 16.12 -3.90
C LYS A 280 19.63 17.38 -4.40
N THR A 281 20.17 18.57 -4.13
CA THR A 281 19.57 19.82 -4.64
C THR A 281 19.69 19.94 -6.14
N ASN A 282 20.82 19.45 -6.69
CA ASN A 282 21.15 19.53 -8.13
C ASN A 282 21.01 18.20 -8.88
N THR A 283 20.78 17.08 -8.18
CA THR A 283 20.73 15.72 -8.78
C THR A 283 19.37 15.04 -8.64
N GLN A 284 18.36 15.77 -8.15
CA GLN A 284 16.99 15.26 -8.02
C GLN A 284 16.39 14.97 -9.40
N ASP A 285 15.90 13.74 -9.63
CA ASP A 285 15.16 13.44 -10.86
C ASP A 285 13.88 14.27 -10.91
N THR A 286 13.71 14.98 -12.02
CA THR A 286 12.57 15.88 -12.25
C THR A 286 12.09 15.70 -13.68
N ARG A 287 10.79 15.46 -13.87
CA ARG A 287 10.19 15.33 -15.20
C ARG A 287 8.73 15.70 -15.20
N THR A 288 8.24 16.20 -16.32
CA THR A 288 6.81 16.40 -16.57
C THR A 288 6.20 15.05 -16.95
N VAL A 289 5.23 14.57 -16.17
CA VAL A 289 4.52 13.30 -16.39
C VAL A 289 3.20 13.54 -17.11
N ILE A 290 2.44 14.52 -16.65
CA ILE A 290 1.16 14.94 -17.23
C ILE A 290 1.14 16.46 -17.38
N LYS A 291 0.25 16.96 -18.25
CA LYS A 291 0.01 18.40 -18.38
C LYS A 291 -0.60 18.97 -17.10
N ASP A 292 -0.33 20.23 -16.82
CA ASP A 292 -0.94 20.96 -15.71
C ASP A 292 -2.48 20.95 -15.77
N THR A 293 -3.04 21.06 -16.97
CA THR A 293 -4.49 20.95 -17.22
C THR A 293 -5.03 19.58 -16.84
N THR A 294 -4.29 18.49 -17.10
CA THR A 294 -4.67 17.13 -16.72
C THR A 294 -4.58 16.97 -15.20
N ALA A 295 -3.53 17.48 -14.57
CA ALA A 295 -3.37 17.49 -13.12
C ALA A 295 -4.52 18.25 -12.44
N TRP A 296 -4.93 19.40 -13.01
CA TRP A 296 -6.07 20.18 -12.52
C TRP A 296 -7.38 19.38 -12.63
N LEU A 297 -7.65 18.74 -13.78
CA LEU A 297 -8.87 17.92 -13.97
C LEU A 297 -8.92 16.75 -12.99
N LEU A 298 -7.83 16.05 -12.79
CA LEU A 298 -7.75 14.95 -11.81
C LEU A 298 -8.00 15.46 -10.39
N THR A 299 -7.38 16.58 -10.02
CA THR A 299 -7.57 17.23 -8.72
C THR A 299 -9.03 17.59 -8.50
N ASP A 300 -9.67 18.21 -9.50
CA ASP A 300 -11.08 18.62 -9.43
C ASP A 300 -12.02 17.39 -9.28
N ALA A 301 -11.77 16.33 -10.03
CA ALA A 301 -12.55 15.09 -9.89
C ALA A 301 -12.30 14.40 -8.53
N MET A 302 -11.08 14.45 -7.99
CA MET A 302 -10.76 13.85 -6.69
C MET A 302 -11.29 14.66 -5.49
N LYS A 303 -11.64 15.92 -5.65
CA LYS A 303 -12.41 16.70 -4.65
C LYS A 303 -13.80 16.10 -4.43
N ASP A 304 -14.43 15.60 -5.50
CA ASP A 304 -15.74 14.94 -5.40
C ASP A 304 -15.69 13.65 -4.59
N VAL A 305 -14.54 12.97 -4.54
CA VAL A 305 -14.33 11.78 -3.68
C VAL A 305 -14.54 12.10 -2.21
N LEU A 306 -14.08 13.29 -1.76
CA LEU A 306 -14.22 13.75 -0.38
C LEU A 306 -15.62 14.29 -0.05
N THR A 307 -16.29 14.89 -1.01
CA THR A 307 -17.59 15.56 -0.77
C THR A 307 -18.78 14.63 -0.96
N GLN A 308 -18.74 13.74 -1.96
CA GLN A 308 -19.87 12.87 -2.30
C GLN A 308 -19.45 11.43 -2.63
N GLY A 309 -18.16 11.13 -2.55
CA GLY A 309 -17.57 9.83 -2.91
C GLY A 309 -17.22 8.94 -1.73
N THR A 310 -16.20 8.11 -1.94
CA THR A 310 -15.72 7.08 -1.01
C THR A 310 -14.82 7.64 0.10
N GLY A 311 -14.41 8.90 0.01
CA GLY A 311 -13.48 9.57 0.93
C GLY A 311 -14.14 10.56 1.90
N LYS A 312 -15.46 10.53 2.09
CA LYS A 312 -16.18 11.51 2.92
C LYS A 312 -15.64 11.64 4.35
N LEU A 313 -15.20 10.52 4.94
CA LEU A 313 -14.64 10.51 6.30
C LEU A 313 -13.23 11.11 6.37
N ALA A 314 -12.54 11.24 5.25
CA ALA A 314 -11.21 11.87 5.19
C ALA A 314 -11.28 13.40 5.02
N HIS A 315 -12.47 13.95 4.79
CA HIS A 315 -12.69 15.39 4.71
C HIS A 315 -12.62 16.01 6.11
N PHE A 316 -11.66 16.91 6.35
CA PHE A 316 -11.41 17.47 7.69
C PHE A 316 -11.71 18.98 7.82
N ASP A 317 -11.52 19.79 6.77
CA ASP A 317 -11.77 21.23 6.80
C ASP A 317 -12.28 21.72 5.44
N SER A 318 -13.43 22.39 5.44
CA SER A 318 -14.05 22.93 4.22
C SER A 318 -13.33 24.17 3.66
N GLN A 319 -12.49 24.83 4.44
CA GLN A 319 -11.74 26.02 4.01
C GLN A 319 -10.42 25.64 3.31
N ILE A 320 -9.91 24.43 3.54
CA ILE A 320 -8.70 23.93 2.90
C ILE A 320 -9.09 23.05 1.71
N ALA A 321 -8.62 23.38 0.51
CA ALA A 321 -8.82 22.54 -0.65
C ALA A 321 -8.15 21.18 -0.45
N GLN A 322 -8.90 20.11 -0.66
CA GLN A 322 -8.47 18.73 -0.46
C GLN A 322 -8.86 17.89 -1.66
N ALA A 323 -7.98 17.03 -2.09
CA ALA A 323 -8.25 16.04 -3.12
C ALA A 323 -7.62 14.70 -2.71
N GLY A 324 -8.22 13.59 -3.10
CA GLY A 324 -7.67 12.29 -2.75
C GLY A 324 -8.48 11.11 -3.25
N LYS A 325 -7.95 9.93 -3.01
CA LYS A 325 -8.53 8.67 -3.44
C LYS A 325 -8.36 7.59 -2.38
N SER A 326 -9.42 6.86 -2.10
CA SER A 326 -9.39 5.66 -1.26
C SER A 326 -8.96 4.44 -2.05
N GLY A 327 -8.28 3.51 -1.39
CA GLY A 327 -7.96 2.19 -1.89
C GLY A 327 -8.33 1.13 -0.87
N THR A 328 -8.85 0.00 -1.36
CA THR A 328 -9.12 -1.18 -0.56
C THR A 328 -8.74 -2.40 -1.38
N THR A 329 -8.01 -3.32 -0.79
CA THR A 329 -7.61 -4.55 -1.45
C THR A 329 -8.60 -5.68 -1.17
N THR A 330 -8.47 -6.79 -1.88
CA THR A 330 -9.32 -7.97 -1.72
C THR A 330 -9.31 -8.44 -0.26
N SER A 331 -10.48 -8.75 0.28
CA SER A 331 -10.69 -9.17 1.67
C SER A 331 -10.31 -8.09 2.70
N ASN A 332 -10.27 -6.82 2.31
CA ASN A 332 -9.97 -5.67 3.17
C ASN A 332 -8.63 -5.80 3.92
N ARG A 333 -7.65 -6.46 3.32
CA ARG A 333 -6.33 -6.66 3.95
C ARG A 333 -5.55 -5.37 4.08
N ASP A 334 -5.63 -4.53 3.05
CA ASP A 334 -5.00 -3.21 3.04
C ASP A 334 -6.06 -2.16 2.73
N CYS A 335 -6.07 -1.11 3.53
CA CYS A 335 -6.84 0.10 3.31
C CYS A 335 -5.88 1.26 3.10
N LEU A 336 -6.07 2.01 2.02
CA LEU A 336 -5.20 3.11 1.64
C LEU A 336 -6.00 4.40 1.49
N TRP A 337 -5.34 5.47 1.85
CA TRP A 337 -5.75 6.81 1.47
C TRP A 337 -4.56 7.53 0.84
N ALA A 338 -4.70 8.03 -0.37
CA ALA A 338 -3.74 8.90 -1.03
C ALA A 338 -4.40 10.24 -1.30
N GLY A 339 -3.90 11.29 -0.69
CA GLY A 339 -4.52 12.60 -0.79
C GLY A 339 -3.55 13.75 -0.55
N TYR A 340 -4.00 14.95 -0.90
CA TYR A 340 -3.20 16.16 -0.79
C TYR A 340 -4.05 17.40 -0.55
N THR A 341 -3.37 18.39 -0.02
CA THR A 341 -3.80 19.79 0.08
C THR A 341 -2.91 20.65 -0.83
N PRO A 342 -3.10 21.96 -0.92
CA PRO A 342 -2.15 22.81 -1.64
C PRO A 342 -0.70 22.81 -1.09
N TYR A 343 -0.48 22.21 0.08
CA TYR A 343 0.80 22.27 0.80
C TYR A 343 1.55 20.94 0.82
N TYR A 344 0.83 19.83 1.10
CA TYR A 344 1.44 18.52 1.34
C TYR A 344 0.61 17.41 0.74
N THR A 345 1.32 16.38 0.28
CA THR A 345 0.75 15.10 -0.14
C THR A 345 1.03 14.06 0.93
N CYS A 346 0.01 13.27 1.27
CA CYS A 346 0.12 12.20 2.24
C CYS A 346 -0.53 10.92 1.71
N CYS A 347 0.18 9.79 1.82
CA CYS A 347 -0.42 8.47 1.69
C CYS A 347 -0.37 7.74 3.01
N LEU A 348 -1.51 7.20 3.41
CA LEU A 348 -1.68 6.32 4.54
C LEU A 348 -1.97 4.91 4.03
N LEU A 349 -1.21 3.95 4.51
CA LEU A 349 -1.46 2.52 4.36
C LEU A 349 -1.77 1.94 5.75
N TYR A 350 -2.92 1.33 5.86
CA TYR A 350 -3.36 0.57 7.01
C TYR A 350 -3.45 -0.90 6.58
N THR A 351 -2.71 -1.79 7.22
CA THR A 351 -2.55 -3.16 6.76
C THR A 351 -2.79 -4.17 7.89
N SER A 352 -3.54 -5.22 7.57
CA SER A 352 -3.68 -6.39 8.44
C SER A 352 -2.53 -7.37 8.22
N PRO A 353 -2.28 -8.29 9.17
CA PRO A 353 -1.20 -9.28 9.06
C PRO A 353 -1.25 -10.02 7.74
N SER A 354 -0.11 -10.08 7.06
CA SER A 354 0.03 -10.86 5.83
C SER A 354 1.32 -11.67 5.87
N PRO A 355 1.30 -12.93 5.38
CA PRO A 355 2.52 -13.72 5.23
C PRO A 355 3.60 -13.08 4.36
N ARG A 356 3.26 -12.01 3.60
CA ARG A 356 4.21 -11.26 2.77
C ARG A 356 5.04 -10.24 3.54
N ASP A 357 4.71 -9.99 4.82
CA ASP A 357 5.53 -9.15 5.71
C ASP A 357 6.69 -9.92 6.34
N ALA A 358 6.79 -11.22 6.05
CA ALA A 358 7.85 -12.11 6.49
C ALA A 358 8.99 -12.11 5.47
N HIS A 359 9.91 -11.14 5.57
CA HIS A 359 11.24 -11.20 4.93
C HIS A 359 12.28 -10.56 5.83
#